data_784e0b744155b91fe546aedb7b1f47db
#
_entry.id   784e0b744155b91fe546aedb7b1f47db
#
_cell.length_a   1.000
_cell.length_b   1.000
_cell.length_c   1.000
_cell.angle_alpha   90.00
_cell.angle_beta   90.00
_cell.angle_gamma   90.00
#
_symmetry.space_group_name_H-M   'P 1'
#
loop_
_entity.id
_entity.type
_entity.pdbx_description
1 polymer ?
#
loop_
_entity_poly.entity_id
_entity_poly.type
_entity_poly.pdbx_seq_one_letter_code
_entity_poly.pdbx_strand_id
1 'polypeptide(L)'
;ESVFTFAPTSGIIPPDGELTIAVLFAPKVTGTFTSDHYEVRTPGGNTVPIECCGEAIGPTISISKPVVNFHDVEIVLPRKSSSRVLQILNSSDSPVPFQLYGAETNGLFQLSPASGVLLPRQPTYINFTFSPEEPGNYYKRLYVLLLNASPIAVDLIGSGYTDKRRPLPIQPRFVSEYLAREARGLHRMSPDELQQRFDARMAAYERGEPIDDDDDALMSPDINSSELTTSLEPSSEQALMRGLFRGAAWRSGAVHLEEEYV
;
A
#
# COMPACT_ATOMS: atom_id res chain seq x y z
N GLU A 1 6.83 -8.27 -25.11
CA GLU A 1 8.32 -8.23 -25.14
C GLU A 1 8.86 -9.39 -24.31
N SER A 2 9.86 -10.11 -24.85
CA SER A 2 10.50 -11.21 -24.14
C SER A 2 11.42 -10.67 -23.05
N VAL A 3 11.33 -11.24 -21.84
CA VAL A 3 12.22 -10.89 -20.72
C VAL A 3 13.61 -11.47 -20.86
N PHE A 4 13.78 -12.46 -21.77
CA PHE A 4 15.08 -13.04 -22.09
C PHE A 4 15.48 -12.62 -23.50
N THR A 5 16.70 -12.15 -23.66
CA THR A 5 17.30 -11.82 -24.97
C THR A 5 18.63 -12.51 -25.13
N PHE A 6 18.97 -12.89 -26.38
CA PHE A 6 20.16 -13.66 -26.69
C PHE A 6 21.04 -12.86 -27.63
N ALA A 7 22.33 -12.93 -27.41
CA ALA A 7 23.33 -12.32 -28.30
C ALA A 7 24.60 -13.16 -28.36
N PRO A 8 25.05 -13.57 -29.57
CA PRO A 8 24.40 -13.42 -30.88
C PRO A 8 23.22 -14.38 -31.06
N THR A 9 22.26 -14.05 -31.94
CA THR A 9 21.12 -14.92 -32.31
C THR A 9 21.45 -15.93 -33.40
N SER A 10 22.60 -15.80 -34.06
CA SER A 10 23.11 -16.71 -35.06
C SER A 10 24.63 -16.61 -35.15
N GLY A 11 25.27 -17.66 -35.58
CA GLY A 11 26.73 -17.70 -35.75
C GLY A 11 27.21 -18.98 -36.43
N ILE A 12 28.50 -19.04 -36.70
CA ILE A 12 29.18 -20.21 -37.25
C ILE A 12 30.13 -20.74 -36.18
N ILE A 13 30.01 -22.02 -35.84
CA ILE A 13 30.94 -22.70 -34.94
C ILE A 13 31.94 -23.43 -35.80
N PRO A 14 33.25 -23.09 -35.75
CA PRO A 14 34.26 -23.80 -36.49
C PRO A 14 34.45 -25.24 -35.96
N PRO A 15 35.06 -26.16 -36.73
CA PRO A 15 35.40 -27.48 -36.23
C PRO A 15 36.24 -27.38 -34.94
N ASP A 16 35.88 -28.17 -33.93
CA ASP A 16 36.49 -28.16 -32.57
C ASP A 16 36.46 -26.82 -31.86
N GLY A 17 35.61 -25.88 -32.33
CA GLY A 17 35.43 -24.55 -31.74
C GLY A 17 34.17 -24.44 -30.89
N GLU A 18 34.06 -23.31 -30.21
CA GLU A 18 32.89 -22.94 -29.38
C GLU A 18 32.37 -21.56 -29.72
N LEU A 19 31.07 -21.34 -29.46
CA LEU A 19 30.43 -20.03 -29.58
C LEU A 19 29.69 -19.75 -28.28
N THR A 20 30.07 -18.69 -27.61
CA THR A 20 29.39 -18.21 -26.38
C THR A 20 28.18 -17.36 -26.76
N ILE A 21 27.01 -17.69 -26.22
CA ILE A 21 25.79 -16.92 -26.36
C ILE A 21 25.51 -16.26 -25.01
N ALA A 22 25.47 -14.94 -24.98
CA ALA A 22 25.06 -14.21 -23.82
C ALA A 22 23.53 -14.20 -23.71
N VAL A 23 23.01 -14.52 -22.54
CA VAL A 23 21.56 -14.44 -22.23
C VAL A 23 21.37 -13.30 -21.26
N LEU A 24 20.58 -12.29 -21.67
CA LEU A 24 20.21 -11.17 -20.82
C LEU A 24 18.80 -11.40 -20.30
N PHE A 25 18.63 -11.32 -18.98
CA PHE A 25 17.36 -11.33 -18.28
C PHE A 25 17.02 -9.90 -17.82
N ALA A 26 15.97 -9.30 -18.39
CA ALA A 26 15.57 -7.93 -18.14
C ALA A 26 14.05 -7.81 -17.86
N PRO A 27 13.57 -8.27 -16.69
CA PRO A 27 12.15 -8.19 -16.34
C PRO A 27 11.76 -6.75 -16.00
N LYS A 28 10.53 -6.34 -16.42
CA LYS A 28 9.95 -5.03 -16.10
C LYS A 28 9.02 -5.08 -14.89
N VAL A 29 8.67 -6.26 -14.42
CA VAL A 29 7.80 -6.49 -13.24
C VAL A 29 8.39 -7.60 -12.38
N THR A 30 8.01 -7.61 -11.11
CA THR A 30 8.39 -8.67 -10.17
C THR A 30 7.66 -9.97 -10.46
N GLY A 31 8.31 -11.09 -10.19
CA GLY A 31 7.74 -12.41 -10.34
C GLY A 31 8.74 -13.44 -10.86
N THR A 32 8.26 -14.67 -11.01
CA THR A 32 9.01 -15.76 -11.60
C THR A 32 8.71 -15.85 -13.09
N PHE A 33 9.76 -15.96 -13.89
CA PHE A 33 9.70 -16.05 -15.34
C PHE A 33 10.30 -17.37 -15.78
N THR A 34 9.55 -18.10 -16.59
CA THR A 34 10.02 -19.36 -17.21
C THR A 34 9.70 -19.27 -18.70
N SER A 35 10.62 -19.72 -19.54
CA SER A 35 10.38 -19.84 -20.97
C SER A 35 11.12 -21.05 -21.51
N ASP A 36 10.38 -21.91 -22.20
CA ASP A 36 10.83 -23.11 -22.89
C ASP A 36 10.78 -22.95 -24.42
N HIS A 37 10.54 -21.71 -24.91
CA HIS A 37 10.34 -21.46 -26.35
C HIS A 37 11.64 -21.27 -27.14
N TYR A 38 12.77 -21.28 -26.47
CA TYR A 38 14.05 -21.05 -27.11
C TYR A 38 14.70 -22.36 -27.51
N GLU A 39 15.32 -22.35 -28.69
CA GLU A 39 16.02 -23.51 -29.20
C GLU A 39 17.22 -23.12 -30.08
N VAL A 40 18.25 -23.91 -30.03
CA VAL A 40 19.36 -23.84 -30.96
C VAL A 40 19.07 -24.79 -32.11
N ARG A 41 19.00 -24.25 -33.32
CA ARG A 41 18.78 -25.01 -34.55
C ARG A 41 20.02 -24.99 -35.41
N THR A 42 20.45 -26.15 -35.86
CA THR A 42 21.55 -26.30 -36.83
C THR A 42 20.96 -26.80 -38.15
N PRO A 43 21.20 -26.14 -39.31
CA PRO A 43 20.75 -26.62 -40.60
C PRO A 43 21.25 -28.03 -40.87
N GLY A 44 20.34 -28.98 -41.07
CA GLY A 44 20.67 -30.39 -41.28
C GLY A 44 21.11 -31.18 -40.04
N GLY A 45 21.02 -30.55 -38.84
CA GLY A 45 21.40 -31.14 -37.55
C GLY A 45 20.23 -31.18 -36.56
N ASN A 46 20.58 -31.40 -35.30
CA ASN A 46 19.63 -31.49 -34.19
C ASN A 46 19.15 -30.11 -33.76
N THR A 47 17.93 -30.08 -33.20
CA THR A 47 17.38 -28.93 -32.44
C THR A 47 17.57 -29.20 -30.97
N VAL A 48 18.15 -28.25 -30.23
CA VAL A 48 18.38 -28.36 -28.79
C VAL A 48 17.54 -27.30 -28.12
N PRO A 49 16.55 -27.67 -27.27
CA PRO A 49 15.75 -26.69 -26.51
C PRO A 49 16.61 -26.05 -25.42
N ILE A 50 16.32 -24.76 -25.15
CA ILE A 50 16.92 -24.02 -24.05
C ILE A 50 15.77 -23.58 -23.11
N GLU A 51 15.81 -24.04 -21.90
CA GLU A 51 14.92 -23.57 -20.84
C GLU A 51 15.59 -22.39 -20.10
N CYS A 52 14.89 -21.26 -20.02
CA CYS A 52 15.34 -20.10 -19.30
C CYS A 52 14.41 -19.86 -18.12
N CYS A 53 14.96 -19.72 -16.93
CA CYS A 53 14.22 -19.35 -15.73
C CYS A 53 14.93 -18.21 -15.00
N GLY A 54 14.14 -17.34 -14.36
CA GLY A 54 14.63 -16.22 -13.58
C GLY A 54 13.58 -15.69 -12.65
N GLU A 55 14.00 -15.11 -11.56
CA GLU A 55 13.13 -14.47 -10.57
C GLU A 55 13.49 -12.99 -10.42
N ALA A 56 12.49 -12.12 -10.52
CA ALA A 56 12.62 -10.69 -10.27
C ALA A 56 12.02 -10.35 -8.91
N ILE A 57 12.85 -9.93 -7.98
CA ILE A 57 12.48 -9.57 -6.62
C ILE A 57 12.30 -8.05 -6.56
N GLY A 58 11.19 -7.59 -5.97
CA GLY A 58 10.91 -6.18 -5.76
C GLY A 58 11.76 -5.57 -4.63
N PRO A 59 11.74 -4.25 -4.52
CA PRO A 59 12.48 -3.54 -3.48
C PRO A 59 11.92 -3.84 -2.09
N THR A 60 12.78 -3.84 -1.09
CA THR A 60 12.40 -4.00 0.32
C THR A 60 12.23 -2.64 0.96
N ILE A 61 10.98 -2.26 1.21
CA ILE A 61 10.61 -0.98 1.81
C ILE A 61 9.96 -1.23 3.18
N SER A 62 10.34 -0.42 4.15
CA SER A 62 9.74 -0.45 5.49
C SER A 62 9.31 0.95 5.94
N ILE A 63 8.29 1.03 6.78
CA ILE A 63 7.83 2.27 7.42
C ILE A 63 8.03 2.19 8.92
N SER A 64 8.27 3.34 9.56
CA SER A 64 8.52 3.41 11.00
C SER A 64 7.29 3.01 11.84
N LYS A 65 6.09 3.26 11.32
CA LYS A 65 4.82 2.95 11.99
C LYS A 65 3.66 2.94 10.99
N PRO A 66 2.72 1.99 11.09
CA PRO A 66 1.55 1.95 10.21
C PRO A 66 0.46 2.96 10.61
N VAL A 67 0.45 3.42 11.84
CA VAL A 67 -0.55 4.38 12.37
C VAL A 67 0.16 5.65 12.82
N VAL A 68 -0.26 6.79 12.27
CA VAL A 68 0.20 8.13 12.64
C VAL A 68 -0.89 8.77 13.50
N ASN A 69 -0.64 8.88 14.80
CA ASN A 69 -1.55 9.47 15.76
C ASN A 69 -1.17 10.92 16.06
N PHE A 70 -2.08 11.84 15.79
CA PHE A 70 -1.95 13.28 16.06
C PHE A 70 -2.40 13.67 17.45
N HIS A 71 -3.03 12.73 18.19
CA HIS A 71 -3.69 12.97 19.46
C HIS A 71 -4.81 14.02 19.35
N ASP A 72 -5.07 14.70 20.44
CA ASP A 72 -6.10 15.74 20.50
C ASP A 72 -5.50 17.13 20.19
N VAL A 73 -6.17 17.85 19.31
CA VAL A 73 -5.79 19.19 18.87
C VAL A 73 -6.92 20.17 19.20
N GLU A 74 -6.57 21.22 19.92
CA GLU A 74 -7.50 22.28 20.28
C GLU A 74 -7.86 23.17 19.08
N ILE A 75 -9.15 23.40 18.88
CA ILE A 75 -9.65 24.24 17.80
C ILE A 75 -9.80 25.67 18.32
N VAL A 76 -8.84 26.51 17.98
CA VAL A 76 -8.76 27.92 18.39
C VAL A 76 -8.34 28.80 17.21
N LEU A 77 -8.49 30.11 17.34
CA LEU A 77 -7.97 31.09 16.40
C LEU A 77 -6.79 31.84 17.03
N PRO A 78 -5.61 31.90 16.36
CA PRO A 78 -5.28 31.28 15.07
C PRO A 78 -5.27 29.74 15.14
N ARG A 79 -5.54 29.09 14.01
CA ARG A 79 -5.64 27.61 13.95
C ARG A 79 -4.38 26.94 14.49
N LYS A 80 -4.56 26.03 15.44
CA LYS A 80 -3.53 25.10 15.86
C LYS A 80 -3.51 23.89 14.95
N SER A 81 -2.32 23.36 14.70
CA SER A 81 -2.11 22.12 13.97
C SER A 81 -1.14 21.22 14.72
N SER A 82 -1.26 19.93 14.52
CA SER A 82 -0.32 18.93 15.02
C SER A 82 0.43 18.33 13.84
N SER A 83 1.76 18.28 13.92
CA SER A 83 2.60 17.70 12.89
C SER A 83 3.24 16.41 13.38
N ARG A 84 3.34 15.42 12.49
CA ARG A 84 3.97 14.13 12.73
C ARG A 84 4.81 13.75 11.52
N VAL A 85 5.86 12.99 11.77
CA VAL A 85 6.78 12.52 10.73
C VAL A 85 6.66 11.00 10.61
N LEU A 86 6.53 10.53 9.38
CA LEU A 86 6.68 9.13 9.00
C LEU A 86 8.02 8.96 8.32
N GLN A 87 8.79 7.99 8.77
CA GLN A 87 10.02 7.58 8.11
C GLN A 87 9.74 6.37 7.24
N ILE A 88 10.17 6.45 5.99
CA ILE A 88 10.18 5.33 5.03
C ILE A 88 11.63 5.01 4.75
N LEU A 89 12.01 3.75 4.88
CA LEU A 89 13.35 3.26 4.61
C LEU A 89 13.34 2.34 3.40
N ASN A 90 14.15 2.66 2.41
CA ASN A 90 14.46 1.77 1.31
C ASN A 90 15.70 0.95 1.66
N SER A 91 15.52 -0.34 1.93
CA SER A 91 16.62 -1.26 2.26
C SER A 91 17.26 -1.91 1.04
N SER A 92 16.73 -1.66 -0.16
CA SER A 92 17.29 -2.17 -1.42
C SER A 92 18.42 -1.30 -1.94
N ASP A 93 19.15 -1.81 -2.95
CA ASP A 93 20.31 -1.13 -3.57
C ASP A 93 19.90 -0.23 -4.75
N SER A 94 18.62 -0.18 -5.09
CA SER A 94 18.10 0.63 -6.19
C SER A 94 17.15 1.73 -5.69
N PRO A 95 17.09 2.89 -6.36
CA PRO A 95 16.12 3.93 -6.04
C PRO A 95 14.70 3.46 -6.37
N VAL A 96 13.73 3.84 -5.55
CA VAL A 96 12.32 3.43 -5.70
C VAL A 96 11.42 4.65 -5.75
N PRO A 97 10.78 4.95 -6.89
CA PRO A 97 9.75 5.97 -6.97
C PRO A 97 8.57 5.65 -6.04
N PHE A 98 8.05 6.67 -5.36
CA PHE A 98 6.87 6.54 -4.52
C PHE A 98 5.88 7.65 -4.77
N GLN A 99 4.61 7.37 -4.49
CA GLN A 99 3.52 8.33 -4.49
C GLN A 99 2.55 8.02 -3.35
N LEU A 100 2.06 9.05 -2.67
CA LEU A 100 1.02 8.92 -1.65
C LEU A 100 -0.35 9.09 -2.30
N TYR A 101 -1.14 8.03 -2.24
CA TYR A 101 -2.51 8.02 -2.72
C TYR A 101 -3.49 8.26 -1.58
N GLY A 102 -4.57 8.99 -1.85
CA GLY A 102 -5.55 9.41 -0.84
C GLY A 102 -5.19 10.72 -0.15
N ALA A 103 -4.06 11.34 -0.53
CA ALA A 103 -3.67 12.65 -0.04
C ALA A 103 -4.51 13.78 -0.67
N GLU A 104 -4.96 14.70 0.14
CA GLU A 104 -5.60 15.93 -0.29
C GLU A 104 -4.69 17.12 -0.01
N THR A 105 -4.47 17.96 -1.01
CA THR A 105 -3.54 19.10 -0.89
C THR A 105 -4.03 20.16 0.10
N ASN A 106 -5.34 20.31 0.27
CA ASN A 106 -5.98 21.30 1.13
C ASN A 106 -6.94 20.69 2.15
N GLY A 107 -6.76 19.42 2.47
CA GLY A 107 -7.63 18.69 3.40
C GLY A 107 -7.23 18.86 4.87
N LEU A 108 -8.02 18.23 5.73
CA LEU A 108 -7.82 18.11 7.17
C LEU A 108 -6.45 17.50 7.53
N PHE A 109 -6.00 16.52 6.75
CA PHE A 109 -4.67 15.92 6.82
C PHE A 109 -3.85 16.36 5.60
N GLN A 110 -2.90 17.24 5.82
CA GLN A 110 -1.96 17.68 4.81
C GLN A 110 -0.67 16.87 4.91
N LEU A 111 0.04 16.70 3.81
CA LEU A 111 1.30 15.96 3.79
C LEU A 111 2.30 16.57 2.79
N SER A 112 3.57 16.36 3.08
CA SER A 112 4.67 16.80 2.22
C SER A 112 5.93 15.96 2.50
N PRO A 113 6.60 15.44 1.45
CA PRO A 113 6.23 15.43 0.04
C PRO A 113 5.15 14.39 -0.27
N ALA A 114 4.33 14.61 -1.32
CA ALA A 114 3.30 13.68 -1.77
C ALA A 114 3.84 12.59 -2.71
N SER A 115 5.00 12.82 -3.32
CA SER A 115 5.70 11.89 -4.21
C SER A 115 7.19 12.19 -4.21
N GLY A 116 7.98 11.25 -4.71
CA GLY A 116 9.42 11.40 -4.80
C GLY A 116 10.11 10.06 -5.08
N VAL A 117 11.40 10.01 -4.79
CA VAL A 117 12.22 8.82 -4.94
C VAL A 117 12.85 8.45 -3.60
N LEU A 118 12.67 7.21 -3.19
CA LEU A 118 13.35 6.62 -2.04
C LEU A 118 14.76 6.19 -2.47
N LEU A 119 15.77 6.92 -2.03
CA LEU A 119 17.16 6.58 -2.34
C LEU A 119 17.60 5.28 -1.64
N PRO A 120 18.53 4.52 -2.25
CA PRO A 120 19.02 3.27 -1.68
C PRO A 120 19.59 3.47 -0.28
N ARG A 121 19.20 2.62 0.66
CA ARG A 121 19.69 2.56 2.04
C ARG A 121 19.57 3.89 2.81
N GLN A 122 18.68 4.79 2.37
CA GLN A 122 18.45 6.07 3.00
C GLN A 122 17.01 6.21 3.50
N PRO A 123 16.79 6.83 4.66
CA PRO A 123 15.45 7.16 5.13
C PRO A 123 14.91 8.39 4.39
N THR A 124 13.66 8.32 4.02
CA THR A 124 12.87 9.46 3.52
C THR A 124 11.82 9.83 4.56
N TYR A 125 11.62 11.11 4.80
CA TYR A 125 10.71 11.63 5.82
C TYR A 125 9.52 12.32 5.16
N ILE A 126 8.32 11.90 5.55
CA ILE A 126 7.06 12.51 5.13
C ILE A 126 6.47 13.23 6.34
N ASN A 127 6.22 14.51 6.18
CA ASN A 127 5.57 15.32 7.21
C ASN A 127 4.07 15.30 6.99
N PHE A 128 3.34 14.94 8.02
CA PHE A 128 1.88 15.02 8.08
C PHE A 128 1.48 16.12 9.04
N THR A 129 0.48 16.91 8.66
CA THR A 129 -0.09 17.98 9.49
C THR A 129 -1.59 17.79 9.57
N PHE A 130 -2.11 17.78 10.79
CA PHE A 130 -3.52 17.67 11.11
C PHE A 130 -4.03 18.99 11.66
N SER A 131 -5.08 19.55 11.02
CA SER A 131 -5.66 20.86 11.37
C SER A 131 -7.19 20.73 11.41
N PRO A 132 -7.78 20.28 12.53
CA PRO A 132 -9.23 20.10 12.64
C PRO A 132 -9.97 21.43 12.63
N GLU A 133 -11.14 21.46 11.99
CA GLU A 133 -12.05 22.62 11.95
C GLU A 133 -13.23 22.48 12.91
N GLU A 134 -13.66 21.24 13.15
CA GLU A 134 -14.78 20.92 14.03
C GLU A 134 -14.39 19.93 15.13
N PRO A 135 -15.07 19.93 16.28
CA PRO A 135 -14.82 18.94 17.32
C PRO A 135 -15.33 17.56 16.90
N GLY A 136 -14.42 16.58 16.87
CA GLY A 136 -14.73 15.22 16.45
C GLY A 136 -13.50 14.34 16.34
N ASN A 137 -13.72 13.07 16.10
CA ASN A 137 -12.68 12.12 15.79
C ASN A 137 -12.55 11.95 14.29
N TYR A 138 -11.32 11.84 13.82
CA TYR A 138 -10.99 11.80 12.40
C TYR A 138 -10.08 10.63 12.09
N TYR A 139 -10.42 9.92 11.04
CA TYR A 139 -9.65 8.80 10.49
C TYR A 139 -9.48 8.97 9.00
N LYS A 140 -8.29 8.63 8.49
CA LYS A 140 -8.03 8.56 7.06
C LYS A 140 -6.97 7.52 6.77
N ARG A 141 -7.22 6.65 5.78
CA ARG A 141 -6.23 5.73 5.26
C ARG A 141 -5.60 6.30 4.01
N LEU A 142 -4.28 6.22 3.94
CA LEU A 142 -3.45 6.53 2.78
C LEU A 142 -2.68 5.30 2.35
N TYR A 143 -2.26 5.30 1.10
CA TYR A 143 -1.40 4.26 0.55
C TYR A 143 -0.11 4.87 0.02
N VAL A 144 1.02 4.34 0.45
CA VAL A 144 2.30 4.58 -0.18
C VAL A 144 2.41 3.64 -1.36
N LEU A 145 2.21 4.14 -2.56
CA LEU A 145 2.40 3.40 -3.80
C LEU A 145 3.89 3.38 -4.12
N LEU A 146 4.40 2.22 -4.48
CA LEU A 146 5.81 1.97 -4.70
C LEU A 146 6.00 1.26 -6.04
N LEU A 147 6.97 1.68 -6.83
CA LEU A 147 7.28 0.98 -8.08
C LEU A 147 7.81 -0.42 -7.78
N ASN A 148 7.22 -1.44 -8.42
CA ASN A 148 7.57 -2.85 -8.29
C ASN A 148 7.51 -3.41 -6.85
N ALA A 149 6.70 -2.82 -5.98
CA ALA A 149 6.43 -3.34 -4.64
C ALA A 149 4.94 -3.22 -4.31
N SER A 150 4.51 -4.00 -3.31
CA SER A 150 3.15 -3.89 -2.78
C SER A 150 2.98 -2.55 -2.08
N PRO A 151 1.83 -1.89 -2.25
CA PRO A 151 1.52 -0.68 -1.54
C PRO A 151 1.50 -0.88 -0.03
N ILE A 152 1.90 0.16 0.69
CA ILE A 152 1.91 0.15 2.14
C ILE A 152 0.80 1.08 2.64
N ALA A 153 -0.12 0.53 3.44
CA ALA A 153 -1.17 1.33 4.07
C ALA A 153 -0.63 2.11 5.28
N VAL A 154 -1.06 3.36 5.40
CA VAL A 154 -0.76 4.25 6.53
C VAL A 154 -2.06 4.86 7.02
N ASP A 155 -2.39 4.64 8.28
CA ASP A 155 -3.58 5.15 8.92
C ASP A 155 -3.29 6.42 9.69
N LEU A 156 -4.04 7.47 9.43
CA LEU A 156 -3.97 8.75 10.12
C LEU A 156 -5.15 8.87 11.08
N ILE A 157 -4.89 9.15 12.36
CA ILE A 157 -5.91 9.36 13.37
C ILE A 157 -5.64 10.63 14.15
N GLY A 158 -6.71 11.38 14.47
CA GLY A 158 -6.61 12.57 15.29
C GLY A 158 -7.98 13.00 15.81
N SER A 159 -8.01 13.79 16.85
CA SER A 159 -9.23 14.32 17.47
C SER A 159 -9.16 15.83 17.57
N GLY A 160 -10.22 16.52 17.13
CA GLY A 160 -10.39 17.96 17.34
C GLY A 160 -11.26 18.21 18.56
N TYR A 161 -10.94 19.22 19.39
CA TYR A 161 -11.78 19.59 20.52
C TYR A 161 -11.86 21.11 20.72
N THR A 162 -12.93 21.52 21.36
CA THR A 162 -13.13 22.88 21.88
C THR A 162 -13.44 22.82 23.35
N ASP A 163 -13.38 23.95 24.07
CA ASP A 163 -13.76 24.01 25.48
C ASP A 163 -15.18 23.51 25.77
N LYS A 164 -16.08 23.67 24.78
CA LYS A 164 -17.49 23.26 24.91
C LYS A 164 -17.74 21.81 24.55
N ARG A 165 -16.91 21.23 23.68
CA ARG A 165 -17.07 19.87 23.18
C ARG A 165 -15.72 19.20 23.07
N ARG A 166 -15.49 18.24 23.96
CA ARG A 166 -14.24 17.45 23.97
C ARG A 166 -14.56 15.97 23.82
N PRO A 167 -14.53 15.44 22.56
CA PRO A 167 -14.71 14.02 22.34
C PRO A 167 -13.55 13.25 22.97
N LEU A 168 -13.79 11.98 23.36
CA LEU A 168 -12.70 11.10 23.76
C LEU A 168 -11.76 10.89 22.56
N PRO A 169 -10.44 11.04 22.74
CA PRO A 169 -9.49 10.89 21.66
C PRO A 169 -9.59 9.51 21.02
N ILE A 170 -9.50 9.48 19.67
CA ILE A 170 -9.53 8.22 18.93
C ILE A 170 -8.37 7.31 19.34
N GLN A 171 -8.69 6.07 19.68
CA GLN A 171 -7.70 5.10 20.18
C GLN A 171 -7.21 4.18 19.08
N PRO A 172 -5.90 3.87 19.02
CA PRO A 172 -5.32 2.97 18.01
C PRO A 172 -5.95 1.57 17.95
N ARG A 173 -6.54 1.11 19.07
CA ARG A 173 -7.24 -0.18 19.13
C ARG A 173 -8.38 -0.28 18.11
N PHE A 174 -9.14 0.80 17.90
CA PHE A 174 -10.25 0.81 16.96
C PHE A 174 -9.76 0.76 15.51
N VAL A 175 -8.58 1.32 15.22
CA VAL A 175 -7.92 1.14 13.92
C VAL A 175 -7.54 -0.34 13.72
N SER A 176 -6.94 -0.97 14.73
CA SER A 176 -6.58 -2.39 14.67
C SER A 176 -7.81 -3.30 14.50
N GLU A 177 -8.90 -2.98 15.17
CA GLU A 177 -10.16 -3.70 15.04
C GLU A 177 -10.78 -3.52 13.64
N TYR A 178 -10.79 -2.31 13.12
CA TYR A 178 -11.21 -2.03 11.74
C TYR A 178 -10.42 -2.85 10.72
N LEU A 179 -9.10 -2.88 10.83
CA LEU A 179 -8.23 -3.67 9.96
C LEU A 179 -8.51 -5.16 10.05
N ALA A 180 -8.70 -5.68 11.27
CA ALA A 180 -9.01 -7.10 11.48
C ALA A 180 -10.37 -7.48 10.88
N ARG A 181 -11.35 -6.58 10.90
CA ARG A 181 -12.67 -6.77 10.26
C ARG A 181 -12.56 -6.72 8.75
N GLU A 182 -11.85 -5.72 8.23
CA GLU A 182 -11.64 -5.56 6.79
C GLU A 182 -10.93 -6.79 6.18
N ALA A 183 -9.92 -7.32 6.88
CA ALA A 183 -9.22 -8.54 6.46
C ALA A 183 -10.12 -9.78 6.41
N ARG A 184 -11.23 -9.79 7.17
CA ARG A 184 -12.24 -10.86 7.16
C ARG A 184 -13.40 -10.59 6.20
N GLY A 185 -13.34 -9.52 5.42
CA GLY A 185 -14.46 -9.11 4.56
C GLY A 185 -15.68 -8.57 5.32
N LEU A 186 -15.56 -8.38 6.63
CA LEU A 186 -16.62 -7.82 7.45
C LEU A 186 -16.60 -6.30 7.33
N HIS A 187 -17.78 -5.72 7.13
CA HIS A 187 -17.92 -4.32 6.81
C HIS A 187 -17.94 -3.48 8.09
N ARG A 188 -17.50 -2.27 8.15
CA ARG A 188 -17.44 -1.11 7.30
C ARG A 188 -17.64 0.16 8.05
N MET A 189 -17.68 0.07 9.39
CA MET A 189 -17.62 1.26 10.21
C MET A 189 -16.16 1.70 10.31
N SER A 190 -15.92 2.97 10.05
CA SER A 190 -14.61 3.58 10.26
C SER A 190 -14.22 3.50 11.75
N PRO A 191 -12.93 3.60 12.09
CA PRO A 191 -12.48 3.53 13.48
C PRO A 191 -13.13 4.57 14.41
N ASP A 192 -13.47 5.74 13.90
CA ASP A 192 -14.18 6.78 14.62
C ASP A 192 -15.64 6.42 14.90
N GLU A 193 -16.33 5.80 13.94
CA GLU A 193 -17.69 5.27 14.13
C GLU A 193 -17.72 4.12 15.14
N LEU A 194 -16.72 3.21 15.09
CA LEU A 194 -16.57 2.14 16.08
C LEU A 194 -16.40 2.70 17.49
N GLN A 195 -15.56 3.71 17.63
CA GLN A 195 -15.36 4.36 18.92
C GLN A 195 -16.64 5.07 19.39
N GLN A 196 -17.31 5.82 18.53
CA GLN A 196 -18.57 6.50 18.90
C GLN A 196 -19.63 5.52 19.42
N ARG A 197 -19.79 4.37 18.77
CA ARG A 197 -20.71 3.33 19.25
C ARG A 197 -20.28 2.74 20.59
N PHE A 198 -18.99 2.45 20.73
CA PHE A 198 -18.47 1.96 21.99
C PHE A 198 -18.74 2.96 23.13
N ASP A 199 -18.42 4.24 22.91
CA ASP A 199 -18.61 5.30 23.90
C ASP A 199 -20.11 5.50 24.24
N ALA A 200 -21.00 5.42 23.24
CA ALA A 200 -22.44 5.48 23.42
C ALA A 200 -22.98 4.30 24.26
N ARG A 201 -22.51 3.08 24.01
CA ARG A 201 -22.86 1.89 24.81
C ARG A 201 -22.37 2.01 26.25
N MET A 202 -21.16 2.47 26.45
CA MET A 202 -20.62 2.69 27.81
C MET A 202 -21.43 3.73 28.55
N ALA A 203 -21.79 4.82 27.92
CA ALA A 203 -22.65 5.85 28.53
C ALA A 203 -24.07 5.35 28.83
N ALA A 204 -24.66 4.52 27.99
CA ALA A 204 -25.96 3.88 28.24
C ALA A 204 -25.87 2.91 29.45
N TYR A 205 -24.79 2.09 29.49
CA TYR A 205 -24.55 1.21 30.63
C TYR A 205 -24.44 1.97 31.96
N GLU A 206 -23.69 3.07 31.97
CA GLU A 206 -23.56 3.94 33.17
C GLU A 206 -24.89 4.57 33.60
N ARG A 207 -25.84 4.81 32.66
CA ARG A 207 -27.19 5.30 32.96
C ARG A 207 -28.18 4.20 33.37
N GLY A 208 -27.74 2.90 33.29
CA GLY A 208 -28.61 1.75 33.58
C GLY A 208 -29.67 1.50 32.50
N GLU A 209 -29.44 1.98 31.27
CA GLU A 209 -30.34 1.75 30.15
C GLU A 209 -30.10 0.31 29.57
N PRO A 210 -31.15 -0.38 29.11
CA PRO A 210 -30.97 -1.67 28.47
C PRO A 210 -30.11 -1.51 27.22
N ILE A 211 -29.07 -2.34 27.10
CA ILE A 211 -28.25 -2.40 25.92
C ILE A 211 -28.96 -3.29 24.91
N ASP A 212 -29.23 -2.77 23.70
CA ASP A 212 -29.80 -3.54 22.62
C ASP A 212 -28.74 -4.53 22.09
N ASP A 213 -28.96 -5.83 22.34
CA ASP A 213 -28.02 -6.90 21.95
C ASP A 213 -28.05 -7.17 20.43
N ASP A 214 -29.01 -6.62 19.69
CA ASP A 214 -29.06 -6.73 18.21
C ASP A 214 -27.83 -6.07 17.52
N ASP A 215 -27.16 -5.16 18.19
CA ASP A 215 -25.87 -4.62 17.71
C ASP A 215 -24.69 -5.61 17.88
N ASP A 216 -24.79 -6.63 18.74
CA ASP A 216 -23.79 -7.69 18.88
C ASP A 216 -23.83 -8.70 17.72
N ALA A 217 -24.95 -8.83 17.02
CA ALA A 217 -25.01 -9.62 15.79
C ALA A 217 -24.12 -9.03 14.67
N LEU A 218 -23.91 -7.71 14.69
CA LEU A 218 -22.90 -7.05 13.84
C LEU A 218 -21.47 -7.18 14.40
N MET A 219 -21.34 -7.57 15.67
CA MET A 219 -20.06 -7.73 16.37
C MET A 219 -19.67 -9.21 16.52
N SER A 220 -20.61 -10.14 16.44
CA SER A 220 -20.35 -11.57 16.42
C SER A 220 -20.11 -12.03 14.98
N PRO A 221 -19.11 -12.87 14.76
CA PRO A 221 -18.94 -13.55 13.50
C PRO A 221 -19.94 -14.73 13.45
N ASP A 222 -21.21 -14.49 13.21
CA ASP A 222 -22.06 -15.54 12.66
C ASP A 222 -21.66 -15.78 11.21
N ILE A 223 -20.48 -16.34 11.11
CA ILE A 223 -19.95 -16.89 9.88
C ILE A 223 -20.63 -18.25 9.71
N ASN A 224 -21.73 -18.25 9.01
CA ASN A 224 -22.12 -19.43 8.27
C ASN A 224 -21.00 -19.67 7.25
N SER A 225 -20.08 -20.55 7.61
CA SER A 225 -18.87 -20.88 6.84
C SER A 225 -19.15 -21.44 5.43
N SER A 226 -20.42 -21.59 5.06
CA SER A 226 -20.85 -22.06 3.73
C SER A 226 -20.99 -20.96 2.68
N GLU A 227 -21.08 -19.69 3.06
CA GLU A 227 -21.16 -18.58 2.10
C GLU A 227 -19.81 -17.93 1.78
N LEU A 228 -18.78 -18.25 2.55
CA LEU A 228 -17.41 -17.72 2.37
C LEU A 228 -16.64 -18.33 1.19
N THR A 229 -17.17 -19.37 0.54
CA THR A 229 -16.47 -20.06 -0.56
C THR A 229 -16.85 -19.58 -1.96
N THR A 230 -17.77 -18.63 -2.12
CA THR A 230 -18.30 -18.33 -3.45
C THR A 230 -17.98 -16.95 -4.02
N SER A 231 -17.30 -16.06 -3.32
CA SER A 231 -16.80 -14.84 -3.95
C SER A 231 -15.64 -14.22 -3.16
N LEU A 232 -14.45 -14.76 -3.31
CA LEU A 232 -13.23 -13.98 -3.18
C LEU A 232 -13.15 -13.03 -4.38
N GLU A 233 -14.05 -12.08 -4.46
CA GLU A 233 -13.75 -10.83 -5.12
C GLU A 233 -12.50 -10.30 -4.42
N PRO A 234 -11.43 -9.95 -5.16
CA PRO A 234 -10.26 -9.32 -4.55
C PRO A 234 -10.78 -8.17 -3.71
N SER A 235 -10.30 -8.04 -2.48
CA SER A 235 -10.76 -6.99 -1.57
C SER A 235 -10.83 -5.68 -2.35
N SER A 236 -11.78 -4.81 -2.03
CA SER A 236 -11.95 -3.52 -2.74
C SER A 236 -10.62 -2.75 -2.83
N GLU A 237 -9.74 -2.98 -1.89
CA GLU A 237 -8.35 -2.52 -1.83
C GLU A 237 -7.48 -3.14 -2.93
N GLN A 238 -7.51 -4.45 -3.12
CA GLN A 238 -6.77 -5.12 -4.21
C GLN A 238 -7.31 -4.75 -5.59
N ALA A 239 -8.62 -4.55 -5.73
CA ALA A 239 -9.25 -4.07 -6.96
C ALA A 239 -8.86 -2.61 -7.24
N LEU A 240 -8.87 -1.74 -6.23
CA LEU A 240 -8.39 -0.37 -6.30
C LEU A 240 -6.93 -0.33 -6.71
N MET A 241 -6.09 -1.16 -6.12
CA MET A 241 -4.67 -1.22 -6.42
C MET A 241 -4.38 -1.69 -7.83
N ARG A 242 -5.07 -2.74 -8.32
CA ARG A 242 -4.97 -3.17 -9.72
C ARG A 242 -5.44 -2.09 -10.69
N GLY A 243 -6.45 -1.31 -10.33
CA GLY A 243 -6.95 -0.17 -11.10
C GLY A 243 -5.92 0.97 -11.17
N LEU A 244 -5.29 1.30 -10.04
CA LEU A 244 -4.27 2.36 -9.94
C LEU A 244 -3.00 2.03 -10.72
N PHE A 245 -2.48 0.81 -10.61
CA PHE A 245 -1.30 0.37 -11.38
C PHE A 245 -1.56 0.27 -12.89
N ARG A 246 -2.82 0.16 -13.32
CA ARG A 246 -3.21 0.20 -14.74
C ARG A 246 -3.63 1.59 -15.21
N GLY A 247 -3.87 2.51 -14.29
CA GLY A 247 -4.43 3.83 -14.57
C GLY A 247 -3.43 4.84 -15.15
N ALA A 248 -3.94 5.82 -15.89
CA ALA A 248 -3.13 6.87 -16.52
C ALA A 248 -2.43 7.79 -15.50
N ALA A 249 -2.98 7.93 -14.30
CA ALA A 249 -2.40 8.78 -13.24
C ALA A 249 -1.06 8.25 -12.71
N TRP A 250 -0.89 6.92 -12.65
CA TRP A 250 0.38 6.31 -12.30
C TRP A 250 1.42 6.51 -13.41
N ARG A 251 1.01 6.35 -14.68
CA ARG A 251 1.92 6.48 -15.83
C ARG A 251 2.46 7.90 -16.00
N SER A 252 1.68 8.93 -15.71
CA SER A 252 2.14 10.32 -15.83
C SER A 252 3.11 10.73 -14.72
N GLY A 253 2.99 10.17 -13.52
CA GLY A 253 3.94 10.41 -12.42
C GLY A 253 5.24 9.63 -12.55
N ALA A 254 5.17 8.38 -13.03
CA ALA A 254 6.35 7.53 -13.19
C ALA A 254 7.23 7.93 -14.38
N VAL A 255 6.64 8.39 -15.48
CA VAL A 255 7.38 8.81 -16.68
C VAL A 255 8.29 10.00 -16.40
N HIS A 256 7.87 10.95 -15.57
CA HIS A 256 8.72 12.08 -15.17
C HIS A 256 9.90 11.68 -14.27
N LEU A 257 9.79 10.58 -13.55
CA LEU A 257 10.84 10.11 -12.64
C LEU A 257 11.85 9.20 -13.35
N GLU A 258 11.43 8.48 -14.43
CA GLU A 258 12.34 7.70 -15.25
C GLU A 258 13.23 8.57 -16.14
N GLU A 259 12.77 9.74 -16.57
CA GLU A 259 13.57 10.67 -17.39
C GLU A 259 14.63 11.44 -16.60
N GLU A 260 14.49 11.58 -15.27
CA GLU A 260 15.48 12.25 -14.43
C GLU A 260 16.61 11.32 -13.92
N TYR A 261 16.46 9.98 -14.04
CA TYR A 261 17.39 9.02 -13.45
C TYR A 261 17.93 7.96 -14.44
N VAL A 262 17.72 8.16 -15.74
CA VAL A 262 18.38 7.47 -16.86
C VAL A 262 19.38 8.41 -17.48
#